data_354ea5e72a9f95757af13ec1f0c06b34
#
_entry.id   354ea5e72a9f95757af13ec1f0c06b34
#
_cell.length_a   1.000
_cell.length_b   1.000
_cell.length_c   1.000
_cell.angle_alpha   90.00
_cell.angle_beta   90.00
_cell.angle_gamma   90.00
#
_symmetry.space_group_name_H-M   'P 1'
#
loop_
_entity.id
_entity.type
_entity.pdbx_description
1 polymer ?
#
loop_
_entity_poly.entity_id
_entity_poly.type
_entity_poly.pdbx_seq_one_letter_code
_entity_poly.pdbx_strand_id
1 'polypeptide(L)'
;GLVAARDTMSSLVRLCRERGGRFLERTRVTSIEPGPELIRVVTEAGELTAERLVIAAGPWASELVPTLKPQIKIARQTVGYFTLTGDQEQYGVGRVPVWGNLGEEAEGGVFYGLPQFGREGIKIARHITAGVDDDPEPEPGEPPEGEIERLRSYLEEQFAPSVERLSGWETCLYTNRETEDFVIDLHPDDPRIAVGAGFSGHGFKFGPLTGRLLAELVMNGKTTVAEFEAMRNVFALG
;
A
#
# COMPACT_ATOMS: atom_id res chain seq x y z
N GLY A 1 -7.76 -9.59 11.71
CA GLY A 1 -8.13 -10.51 10.63
C GLY A 1 -7.09 -10.59 9.53
N LEU A 2 -7.29 -11.50 8.60
CA LEU A 2 -6.42 -11.74 7.45
C LEU A 2 -7.21 -11.55 6.16
N VAL A 3 -6.62 -10.92 5.16
CA VAL A 3 -7.19 -10.77 3.82
C VAL A 3 -6.23 -11.35 2.79
N ALA A 4 -6.77 -12.20 1.90
CA ALA A 4 -6.04 -12.73 0.75
C ALA A 4 -5.85 -11.63 -0.30
N ALA A 5 -4.79 -10.81 -0.15
CA ALA A 5 -4.60 -9.60 -0.95
C ALA A 5 -4.55 -9.88 -2.45
N ARG A 6 -3.80 -10.91 -2.86
CA ARG A 6 -3.68 -11.30 -4.28
C ARG A 6 -5.02 -11.71 -4.88
N ASP A 7 -5.80 -12.54 -4.18
CA ASP A 7 -7.10 -13.01 -4.65
C ASP A 7 -8.13 -11.87 -4.68
N THR A 8 -8.06 -10.97 -3.69
CA THR A 8 -8.87 -9.74 -3.65
C THR A 8 -8.60 -8.89 -4.89
N MET A 9 -7.33 -8.61 -5.21
CA MET A 9 -6.97 -7.81 -6.38
C MET A 9 -7.40 -8.49 -7.68
N SER A 10 -7.14 -9.79 -7.82
CA SER A 10 -7.56 -10.57 -9.00
C SER A 10 -9.07 -10.52 -9.20
N SER A 11 -9.83 -10.63 -8.12
CA SER A 11 -11.30 -10.55 -8.14
C SER A 11 -11.80 -9.15 -8.52
N LEU A 12 -11.19 -8.10 -7.97
CA LEU A 12 -11.56 -6.71 -8.30
C LEU A 12 -11.27 -6.39 -9.77
N VAL A 13 -10.11 -6.81 -10.29
CA VAL A 13 -9.76 -6.63 -11.71
C VAL A 13 -10.76 -7.36 -12.61
N ARG A 14 -11.09 -8.61 -12.29
CA ARG A 14 -12.10 -9.38 -13.05
C ARG A 14 -13.46 -8.68 -13.05
N LEU A 15 -13.95 -8.28 -11.87
CA LEU A 15 -15.23 -7.57 -11.74
C LEU A 15 -15.26 -6.22 -12.48
N CYS A 16 -14.15 -5.51 -12.50
CA CYS A 16 -14.02 -4.26 -13.25
C CYS A 16 -14.13 -4.53 -14.77
N ARG A 17 -13.40 -5.54 -15.27
CA ARG A 17 -13.46 -5.94 -16.68
C ARG A 17 -14.87 -6.39 -17.09
N GLU A 18 -15.55 -7.19 -16.27
CA GLU A 18 -16.93 -7.64 -16.49
C GLU A 18 -17.93 -6.46 -16.60
N ARG A 19 -17.60 -5.31 -15.98
CA ARG A 19 -18.38 -4.06 -16.05
C ARG A 19 -17.91 -3.08 -17.13
N GLY A 20 -17.05 -3.53 -18.05
CA GLY A 20 -16.54 -2.71 -19.17
C GLY A 20 -15.32 -1.87 -18.84
N GLY A 21 -14.75 -2.01 -17.66
CA GLY A 21 -13.49 -1.36 -17.29
C GLY A 21 -12.31 -1.90 -18.13
N ARG A 22 -11.42 -0.99 -18.53
CA ARG A 22 -10.21 -1.32 -19.30
C ARG A 22 -8.97 -1.15 -18.44
N PHE A 23 -8.00 -2.03 -18.62
CA PHE A 23 -6.69 -1.97 -17.98
C PHE A 23 -5.62 -1.85 -19.07
N LEU A 24 -4.82 -0.82 -19.00
CA LEU A 24 -3.65 -0.60 -19.83
C LEU A 24 -2.41 -0.94 -18.99
N GLU A 25 -1.99 -2.17 -19.06
CA GLU A 25 -0.82 -2.66 -18.33
C GLU A 25 0.47 -2.16 -19.03
N ARG A 26 1.56 -2.01 -18.23
CA ARG A 26 2.86 -1.53 -18.74
C ARG A 26 2.76 -0.20 -19.49
N THR A 27 1.92 0.69 -18.97
CA THR A 27 1.66 1.99 -19.58
C THR A 27 1.92 3.05 -18.52
N ARG A 28 3.15 3.55 -18.48
CA ARG A 28 3.55 4.60 -17.54
C ARG A 28 2.90 5.92 -17.92
N VAL A 29 2.28 6.57 -16.96
CA VAL A 29 1.82 7.96 -17.08
C VAL A 29 3.01 8.87 -16.79
N THR A 30 3.28 9.79 -17.72
CA THR A 30 4.42 10.71 -17.64
C THR A 30 4.00 12.13 -17.27
N SER A 31 2.77 12.55 -17.64
CA SER A 31 2.20 13.83 -17.21
C SER A 31 0.67 13.81 -17.23
N ILE A 32 0.11 14.72 -16.48
CA ILE A 32 -1.33 15.01 -16.44
C ILE A 32 -1.50 16.50 -16.75
N GLU A 33 -2.29 16.81 -17.78
CA GLU A 33 -2.47 18.14 -18.29
C GLU A 33 -3.96 18.49 -18.32
N PRO A 34 -4.45 19.20 -17.29
CA PRO A 34 -5.84 19.65 -17.26
C PRO A 34 -6.10 20.69 -18.37
N GLY A 35 -6.99 20.37 -19.28
CA GLY A 35 -7.52 21.29 -20.29
C GLY A 35 -8.88 21.87 -19.88
N PRO A 36 -9.46 22.78 -20.67
CA PRO A 36 -10.74 23.43 -20.32
C PRO A 36 -11.91 22.45 -20.22
N GLU A 37 -11.99 21.46 -21.08
CA GLU A 37 -13.09 20.48 -21.11
C GLU A 37 -12.63 19.09 -20.63
N LEU A 38 -11.45 18.65 -21.08
CA LEU A 38 -10.91 17.32 -20.83
C LEU A 38 -9.54 17.41 -20.17
N ILE A 39 -9.23 16.41 -19.37
CA ILE A 39 -7.92 16.17 -18.80
C ILE A 39 -7.15 15.27 -19.77
N ARG A 40 -5.98 15.71 -20.20
CA ARG A 40 -5.07 14.91 -21.01
C ARG A 40 -4.10 14.16 -20.09
N VAL A 41 -4.01 12.85 -20.29
CA VAL A 41 -3.09 11.96 -19.59
C VAL A 41 -2.08 11.47 -20.60
N VAL A 42 -0.85 11.90 -20.47
CA VAL A 42 0.26 11.50 -21.36
C VAL A 42 0.91 10.23 -20.82
N THR A 43 1.12 9.28 -21.70
CA THR A 43 1.77 8.01 -21.37
C THR A 43 2.89 7.70 -22.35
N GLU A 44 3.76 6.77 -22.01
CA GLU A 44 4.81 6.29 -22.93
C GLU A 44 4.24 5.64 -24.21
N ALA A 45 2.98 5.16 -24.18
CA ALA A 45 2.31 4.51 -25.28
C ALA A 45 1.39 5.43 -26.10
N GLY A 46 1.25 6.70 -25.72
CA GLY A 46 0.36 7.68 -26.35
C GLY A 46 -0.45 8.49 -25.33
N GLU A 47 -1.46 9.16 -25.81
CA GLU A 47 -2.29 10.07 -25.01
C GLU A 47 -3.70 9.51 -24.79
N LEU A 48 -4.25 9.79 -23.63
CA LEU A 48 -5.63 9.52 -23.25
C LEU A 48 -6.29 10.83 -22.83
N THR A 49 -7.60 10.90 -22.97
CA THR A 49 -8.40 12.02 -22.46
C THR A 49 -9.53 11.52 -21.58
N ALA A 50 -9.86 12.29 -20.54
CA ALA A 50 -10.92 11.98 -19.62
C ALA A 50 -11.60 13.26 -19.12
N GLU A 51 -12.90 13.18 -18.80
CA GLU A 51 -13.62 14.25 -18.12
C GLU A 51 -13.28 14.32 -16.63
N ARG A 52 -12.91 13.18 -16.04
CA ARG A 52 -12.55 13.03 -14.62
C ARG A 52 -11.40 12.05 -14.45
N LEU A 53 -10.58 12.27 -13.45
CA LEU A 53 -9.40 11.47 -13.19
C LEU A 53 -9.30 11.11 -11.70
N VAL A 54 -8.92 9.88 -11.42
CA VAL A 54 -8.48 9.46 -10.08
C VAL A 54 -7.01 9.10 -10.15
N ILE A 55 -6.19 9.75 -9.32
CA ILE A 55 -4.77 9.44 -9.18
C ILE A 55 -4.60 8.55 -7.95
N ALA A 56 -4.22 7.29 -8.16
CA ALA A 56 -3.93 6.31 -7.13
C ALA A 56 -2.60 5.60 -7.45
N ALA A 57 -1.57 6.40 -7.74
CA ALA A 57 -0.30 5.97 -8.32
C ALA A 57 0.71 5.44 -7.28
N GLY A 58 0.28 5.19 -6.02
CA GLY A 58 1.15 4.65 -4.97
C GLY A 58 2.43 5.48 -4.79
N PRO A 59 3.62 4.87 -4.85
CA PRO A 59 4.90 5.56 -4.65
C PRO A 59 5.19 6.66 -5.68
N TRP A 60 4.59 6.57 -6.87
CA TRP A 60 4.76 7.58 -7.95
C TRP A 60 3.75 8.73 -7.89
N ALA A 61 2.86 8.74 -6.88
CA ALA A 61 1.83 9.79 -6.78
C ALA A 61 2.43 11.20 -6.67
N SER A 62 3.56 11.36 -5.98
CA SER A 62 4.25 12.64 -5.83
C SER A 62 4.93 13.15 -7.12
N GLU A 63 5.16 12.29 -8.11
CA GLU A 63 5.63 12.69 -9.44
C GLU A 63 4.50 13.33 -10.25
N LEU A 64 3.28 12.81 -10.11
CA LEU A 64 2.10 13.27 -10.82
C LEU A 64 1.37 14.43 -10.11
N VAL A 65 1.53 14.53 -8.79
CA VAL A 65 0.94 15.55 -7.93
C VAL A 65 2.05 16.15 -7.06
N PRO A 66 2.77 17.19 -7.55
CA PRO A 66 3.96 17.73 -6.88
C PRO A 66 3.73 18.25 -5.45
N THR A 67 2.51 18.67 -5.11
CA THR A 67 2.14 19.09 -3.75
C THR A 67 2.23 17.98 -2.71
N LEU A 68 2.22 16.71 -3.13
CA LEU A 68 2.44 15.54 -2.26
C LEU A 68 3.91 15.35 -1.87
N LYS A 69 4.86 15.86 -2.67
CA LYS A 69 6.28 15.60 -2.47
C LYS A 69 6.80 15.93 -1.07
N PRO A 70 6.44 17.06 -0.44
CA PRO A 70 6.85 17.35 0.95
C PRO A 70 6.08 16.54 2.00
N GLN A 71 4.97 15.90 1.64
CA GLN A 71 4.07 15.23 2.57
C GLN A 71 4.27 13.70 2.62
N ILE A 72 4.84 13.12 1.58
CA ILE A 72 4.99 11.67 1.43
C ILE A 72 6.46 11.30 1.34
N LYS A 73 6.87 10.35 2.17
CA LYS A 73 8.17 9.70 2.10
C LYS A 73 7.99 8.23 1.72
N ILE A 74 8.86 7.75 0.86
CA ILE A 74 8.84 6.36 0.44
C ILE A 74 9.79 5.58 1.33
N ALA A 75 9.34 4.45 1.86
CA ALA A 75 10.15 3.55 2.65
C ALA A 75 10.01 2.12 2.13
N ARG A 76 11.15 1.50 1.81
CA ARG A 76 11.21 0.10 1.38
C ARG A 76 11.14 -0.80 2.60
N GLN A 77 10.21 -1.74 2.55
CA GLN A 77 9.97 -2.73 3.59
C GLN A 77 10.42 -4.10 3.13
N THR A 78 11.01 -4.86 4.04
CA THR A 78 11.37 -6.27 3.81
C THR A 78 10.39 -7.18 4.56
N VAL A 79 9.89 -8.17 3.85
CA VAL A 79 9.03 -9.23 4.39
C VAL A 79 9.78 -10.56 4.28
N GLY A 80 9.94 -11.26 5.39
CA GLY A 80 10.47 -12.61 5.43
C GLY A 80 9.36 -13.65 5.64
N TYR A 81 9.57 -14.85 5.09
CA TYR A 81 8.73 -16.02 5.30
C TYR A 81 9.63 -17.14 5.84
N PHE A 82 9.30 -17.64 7.03
CA PHE A 82 10.12 -18.62 7.72
C PHE A 82 9.31 -19.85 8.09
N THR A 83 9.84 -21.04 7.77
CA THR A 83 9.32 -22.28 8.38
C THR A 83 9.89 -22.43 9.77
N LEU A 84 9.06 -22.92 10.68
CA LEU A 84 9.44 -23.26 12.05
C LEU A 84 9.52 -24.78 12.20
N THR A 85 10.27 -25.25 13.18
CA THR A 85 10.39 -26.70 13.46
C THR A 85 9.04 -27.31 13.86
N GLY A 86 8.81 -28.55 13.44
CA GLY A 86 7.59 -29.30 13.75
C GLY A 86 6.58 -29.34 12.60
N ASP A 87 5.34 -29.68 12.92
CA ASP A 87 4.28 -29.80 11.94
C ASP A 87 3.83 -28.40 11.46
N GLN A 88 3.94 -28.17 10.16
CA GLN A 88 3.63 -26.86 9.56
C GLN A 88 2.13 -26.48 9.67
N GLU A 89 1.23 -27.45 9.81
CA GLU A 89 -0.22 -27.19 9.96
C GLU A 89 -0.52 -26.39 11.25
N GLN A 90 0.30 -26.55 12.30
CA GLN A 90 0.13 -25.79 13.53
C GLN A 90 0.40 -24.28 13.38
N TYR A 91 1.04 -23.85 12.29
CA TYR A 91 1.35 -22.46 12.02
C TYR A 91 0.36 -21.79 11.05
N GLY A 92 -0.67 -22.51 10.64
CA GLY A 92 -1.68 -22.04 9.71
C GLY A 92 -2.74 -21.13 10.33
N VAL A 93 -3.64 -20.66 9.45
CA VAL A 93 -4.81 -19.83 9.82
C VAL A 93 -5.69 -20.57 10.83
N GLY A 94 -6.10 -19.88 11.89
CA GLY A 94 -6.90 -20.44 12.98
C GLY A 94 -6.07 -21.13 14.08
N ARG A 95 -4.76 -21.27 13.89
CA ARG A 95 -3.81 -21.78 14.89
C ARG A 95 -2.94 -20.67 15.42
N VAL A 96 -2.30 -19.90 14.52
CA VAL A 96 -1.53 -18.70 14.87
C VAL A 96 -2.37 -17.46 14.52
N PRO A 97 -2.55 -16.50 15.44
CA PRO A 97 -3.21 -15.24 15.13
C PRO A 97 -2.33 -14.34 14.25
N VAL A 98 -2.93 -13.31 13.66
CA VAL A 98 -2.17 -12.14 13.23
C VAL A 98 -1.69 -11.42 14.50
N TRP A 99 -0.42 -11.07 14.54
CA TRP A 99 0.19 -10.46 15.73
C TRP A 99 1.02 -9.23 15.36
N GLY A 100 1.23 -8.37 16.33
CA GLY A 100 2.13 -7.23 16.26
C GLY A 100 2.66 -6.91 17.65
N ASN A 101 3.93 -6.60 17.74
CA ASN A 101 4.54 -6.13 18.98
C ASN A 101 4.51 -4.60 18.98
N LEU A 102 3.61 -4.05 19.78
CA LEU A 102 3.44 -2.60 19.99
C LEU A 102 4.19 -2.11 21.25
N GLY A 103 5.07 -2.93 21.81
CA GLY A 103 5.94 -2.53 22.93
C GLY A 103 6.88 -1.39 22.56
N GLU A 104 7.61 -0.88 23.56
CA GLU A 104 8.55 0.22 23.37
C GLU A 104 9.37 0.00 22.11
N GLU A 105 9.40 1.00 21.25
CA GLU A 105 10.09 0.99 19.97
C GLU A 105 11.52 0.47 20.15
N ALA A 106 11.69 -0.82 19.98
CA ALA A 106 13.02 -1.36 19.74
C ALA A 106 13.55 -0.61 18.53
N GLU A 107 14.77 -0.09 18.60
CA GLU A 107 15.40 0.65 17.52
C GLU A 107 15.08 0.03 16.16
N GLY A 108 14.17 0.66 15.39
CA GLY A 108 13.89 0.26 14.03
C GLY A 108 12.49 -0.25 13.67
N GLY A 109 11.43 0.08 14.43
CA GLY A 109 10.04 -0.17 14.01
C GLY A 109 9.35 -1.33 14.72
N VAL A 110 8.06 -1.47 14.46
CA VAL A 110 7.17 -2.47 15.07
C VAL A 110 7.23 -3.77 14.28
N PHE A 111 7.57 -4.88 14.93
CA PHE A 111 7.48 -6.20 14.31
C PHE A 111 6.04 -6.70 14.25
N TYR A 112 5.65 -7.25 13.12
CA TYR A 112 4.35 -7.88 12.95
C TYR A 112 4.46 -9.15 12.11
N GLY A 113 3.50 -10.04 12.27
CA GLY A 113 3.48 -11.26 11.49
C GLY A 113 2.08 -11.84 11.29
N LEU A 114 2.03 -12.76 10.35
CA LEU A 114 0.83 -13.48 9.95
C LEU A 114 1.09 -14.98 9.96
N PRO A 115 0.04 -15.79 10.22
CA PRO A 115 0.14 -17.24 10.07
C PRO A 115 0.55 -17.63 8.65
N GLN A 116 0.99 -18.86 8.49
CA GLN A 116 1.20 -19.46 7.18
C GLN A 116 -0.12 -19.41 6.38
N PHE A 117 -0.10 -18.71 5.23
CA PHE A 117 -1.26 -18.54 4.38
C PHE A 117 -0.86 -18.30 2.92
N GLY A 118 -1.34 -19.18 2.02
CA GLY A 118 -1.10 -19.03 0.58
C GLY A 118 0.36 -19.17 0.13
N ARG A 119 1.27 -19.35 1.09
CA ARG A 119 2.71 -19.49 0.91
C ARG A 119 3.28 -20.25 2.11
N GLU A 120 4.38 -20.94 1.91
CA GLU A 120 5.06 -21.68 2.97
C GLU A 120 5.74 -20.72 3.97
N GLY A 121 5.56 -20.99 5.25
CA GLY A 121 6.16 -20.27 6.36
C GLY A 121 5.32 -19.15 6.95
N ILE A 122 5.62 -18.80 8.18
CA ILE A 122 5.07 -17.64 8.89
C ILE A 122 5.65 -16.37 8.24
N LYS A 123 4.77 -15.42 7.94
CA LYS A 123 5.16 -14.10 7.48
C LYS A 123 5.61 -13.24 8.66
N ILE A 124 6.73 -12.56 8.52
CA ILE A 124 7.17 -11.50 9.44
C ILE A 124 7.74 -10.31 8.67
N ALA A 125 7.53 -9.12 9.20
CA ALA A 125 8.16 -7.90 8.75
C ALA A 125 8.27 -6.90 9.88
N ARG A 126 9.05 -5.84 9.67
CA ARG A 126 9.00 -4.63 10.48
C ARG A 126 8.10 -3.60 9.79
N HIS A 127 7.30 -2.90 10.56
CA HIS A 127 6.55 -1.75 10.10
C HIS A 127 7.39 -0.50 10.36
N ILE A 128 8.02 0.02 9.32
CA ILE A 128 8.91 1.19 9.41
C ILE A 128 8.21 2.36 8.76
N THR A 129 7.80 3.33 9.57
CA THR A 129 7.13 4.55 9.10
C THR A 129 8.05 5.76 9.08
N ALA A 130 9.18 5.70 9.81
CA ALA A 130 10.12 6.81 9.92
C ALA A 130 11.21 6.79 8.83
N GLY A 131 11.42 7.93 8.24
CA GLY A 131 12.74 8.48 7.95
C GLY A 131 13.46 8.13 6.67
N VAL A 132 12.96 7.30 5.78
CA VAL A 132 13.68 7.04 4.53
C VAL A 132 12.89 7.56 3.36
N ASP A 133 13.48 8.48 2.59
CA ASP A 133 12.95 8.88 1.29
C ASP A 133 13.66 8.02 0.25
N ASP A 134 13.10 6.85 0.00
CA ASP A 134 13.64 5.87 -0.92
C ASP A 134 13.14 6.12 -2.34
N ASP A 135 13.95 5.82 -3.34
CA ASP A 135 13.52 5.90 -4.73
C ASP A 135 12.51 4.76 -5.03
N PRO A 136 11.36 5.05 -5.63
CA PRO A 136 10.45 3.99 -6.08
C PRO A 136 11.05 3.10 -7.17
N GLU A 137 12.06 3.60 -7.88
CA GLU A 137 12.86 2.88 -8.87
C GLU A 137 14.28 2.59 -8.31
N PRO A 138 14.93 1.49 -8.67
CA PRO A 138 14.50 0.38 -9.51
C PRO A 138 13.60 -0.62 -8.76
N GLU A 139 13.14 -1.64 -9.49
CA GLU A 139 12.40 -2.79 -8.92
C GLU A 139 13.01 -3.32 -7.61
N PRO A 140 12.22 -3.96 -6.76
CA PRO A 140 12.66 -4.43 -5.46
C PRO A 140 13.92 -5.31 -5.59
N GLY A 141 15.04 -4.73 -5.21
CA GLY A 141 16.33 -5.42 -5.09
C GLY A 141 16.36 -6.35 -3.88
N GLU A 142 17.52 -6.90 -3.61
CA GLU A 142 17.75 -7.70 -2.41
C GLU A 142 17.41 -6.88 -1.14
N PRO A 143 16.98 -7.55 -0.06
CA PRO A 143 16.79 -6.90 1.23
C PRO A 143 18.07 -6.20 1.69
N PRO A 144 17.95 -5.12 2.48
CA PRO A 144 19.11 -4.52 3.12
C PRO A 144 19.89 -5.56 3.90
N GLU A 145 21.23 -5.41 3.92
CA GLU A 145 22.13 -6.32 4.63
C GLU A 145 21.71 -6.49 6.09
N GLY A 146 21.64 -7.73 6.54
CA GLY A 146 21.27 -8.09 7.91
C GLY A 146 19.76 -8.02 8.22
N GLU A 147 18.90 -7.53 7.32
CA GLU A 147 17.48 -7.41 7.61
C GLU A 147 16.79 -8.78 7.77
N ILE A 148 17.09 -9.73 6.89
CA ILE A 148 16.55 -11.09 6.98
C ILE A 148 16.99 -11.77 8.31
N GLU A 149 18.22 -11.56 8.72
CA GLU A 149 18.73 -12.12 9.97
C GLU A 149 18.07 -11.47 11.19
N ARG A 150 17.79 -10.17 11.13
CA ARG A 150 17.03 -9.46 12.16
C ARG A 150 15.62 -10.02 12.31
N LEU A 151 14.92 -10.28 11.20
CA LEU A 151 13.60 -10.90 11.22
C LEU A 151 13.66 -12.33 11.79
N ARG A 152 14.69 -13.10 11.43
CA ARG A 152 14.93 -14.45 11.97
C ARG A 152 15.13 -14.41 13.49
N SER A 153 16.08 -13.60 13.96
CA SER A 153 16.42 -13.48 15.39
C SER A 153 15.20 -13.10 16.21
N TYR A 154 14.41 -12.14 15.72
CA TYR A 154 13.17 -11.75 16.39
C TYR A 154 12.17 -12.91 16.50
N LEU A 155 11.99 -13.72 15.45
CA LEU A 155 11.13 -14.91 15.53
C LEU A 155 11.66 -15.92 16.57
N GLU A 156 12.96 -16.16 16.61
CA GLU A 156 13.59 -17.08 17.55
C GLU A 156 13.46 -16.62 19.00
N GLU A 157 13.46 -15.32 19.25
CA GLU A 157 13.24 -14.74 20.57
C GLU A 157 11.76 -14.82 21.03
N GLN A 158 10.82 -14.66 20.09
CA GLN A 158 9.40 -14.54 20.42
C GLN A 158 8.63 -15.86 20.35
N PHE A 159 9.13 -16.84 19.59
CA PHE A 159 8.46 -18.12 19.37
C PHE A 159 9.26 -19.27 19.97
N ALA A 160 8.59 -20.17 20.70
CA ALA A 160 9.23 -21.34 21.29
C ALA A 160 9.81 -22.34 20.25
N PRO A 161 9.16 -22.59 19.09
CA PRO A 161 9.76 -23.38 18.03
C PRO A 161 10.86 -22.60 17.32
N SER A 162 12.01 -23.25 17.10
CA SER A 162 13.13 -22.65 16.37
C SER A 162 12.80 -22.42 14.90
N VAL A 163 13.41 -21.41 14.32
CA VAL A 163 13.35 -21.19 12.87
C VAL A 163 14.13 -22.31 12.15
N GLU A 164 13.47 -23.00 11.25
CA GLU A 164 14.07 -24.07 10.45
C GLU A 164 14.79 -23.49 9.23
N ARG A 165 14.10 -22.72 8.42
CA ARG A 165 14.68 -22.08 7.23
C ARG A 165 13.90 -20.85 6.77
N LEU A 166 14.55 -20.01 6.00
CA LEU A 166 13.93 -18.98 5.18
C LEU A 166 13.29 -19.65 3.95
N SER A 167 11.96 -19.56 3.80
CA SER A 167 11.25 -20.06 2.62
C SER A 167 11.13 -19.02 1.50
N GLY A 168 11.34 -17.75 1.80
CA GLY A 168 11.39 -16.68 0.83
C GLY A 168 11.29 -15.30 1.46
N TRP A 169 11.45 -14.29 0.64
CA TRP A 169 11.31 -12.89 1.02
C TRP A 169 10.68 -12.07 -0.10
N GLU A 170 10.20 -10.91 0.24
CA GLU A 170 9.67 -9.90 -0.68
C GLU A 170 10.00 -8.52 -0.16
N THR A 171 10.09 -7.54 -1.04
CA THR A 171 10.12 -6.13 -0.66
C THR A 171 8.86 -5.43 -1.14
N CYS A 172 8.43 -4.42 -0.42
CA CYS A 172 7.33 -3.55 -0.82
C CYS A 172 7.65 -2.10 -0.45
N LEU A 173 6.93 -1.17 -1.07
CA LEU A 173 7.10 0.27 -0.81
C LEU A 173 5.92 0.78 0.01
N TYR A 174 6.23 1.46 1.12
CA TYR A 174 5.28 2.27 1.84
C TYR A 174 5.35 3.72 1.34
N THR A 175 4.23 4.39 1.35
CA THR A 175 4.11 5.84 1.11
C THR A 175 3.68 6.48 2.42
N ASN A 176 4.66 6.90 3.21
CA ASN A 176 4.44 7.34 4.58
C ASN A 176 4.15 8.84 4.65
N ARG A 177 3.13 9.21 5.43
CA ARG A 177 2.95 10.57 5.95
C ARG A 177 3.41 10.63 7.40
N GLU A 178 3.79 11.81 7.87
CA GLU A 178 4.20 12.02 9.26
C GLU A 178 3.08 11.69 10.25
N THR A 179 1.83 11.98 9.89
CA THR A 179 0.63 11.68 10.70
C THR A 179 0.11 10.25 10.50
N GLU A 180 0.64 9.52 9.51
CA GLU A 180 0.12 8.23 9.03
C GLU A 180 -1.33 8.26 8.49
N ASP A 181 -1.97 9.43 8.46
CA ASP A 181 -3.28 9.60 7.82
C ASP A 181 -3.18 9.53 6.30
N PHE A 182 -4.21 9.02 5.66
CA PHE A 182 -4.27 8.93 4.21
C PHE A 182 -4.55 10.29 3.57
N VAL A 183 -4.13 10.46 2.32
CA VAL A 183 -4.65 11.50 1.43
C VAL A 183 -5.80 10.92 0.63
N ILE A 184 -7.00 11.47 0.80
CA ILE A 184 -8.20 11.13 0.02
C ILE A 184 -8.94 12.43 -0.23
N ASP A 185 -8.62 13.14 -1.32
CA ASP A 185 -9.17 14.46 -1.56
C ASP A 185 -9.25 14.79 -3.06
N LEU A 186 -9.89 15.91 -3.38
CA LEU A 186 -9.83 16.51 -4.70
C LEU A 186 -8.56 17.34 -4.86
N HIS A 187 -8.05 17.42 -6.08
CA HIS A 187 -6.93 18.28 -6.40
C HIS A 187 -7.34 19.74 -6.22
N PRO A 188 -6.56 20.58 -5.51
CA PRO A 188 -6.95 21.95 -5.17
C PRO A 188 -7.18 22.83 -6.40
N ASP A 189 -6.43 22.61 -7.47
CA ASP A 189 -6.52 23.43 -8.69
C ASP A 189 -7.53 22.89 -9.71
N ASP A 190 -7.97 21.62 -9.58
CA ASP A 190 -8.94 21.03 -10.50
C ASP A 190 -9.82 19.97 -9.80
N PRO A 191 -11.07 20.29 -9.45
CA PRO A 191 -11.97 19.38 -8.75
C PRO A 191 -12.42 18.17 -9.59
N ARG A 192 -12.03 18.09 -10.86
CA ARG A 192 -12.23 16.91 -11.72
C ARG A 192 -11.17 15.82 -11.45
N ILE A 193 -10.20 16.09 -10.60
CA ILE A 193 -9.13 15.17 -10.23
C ILE A 193 -9.25 14.81 -8.76
N ALA A 194 -9.38 13.53 -8.43
CA ALA A 194 -9.30 13.02 -7.07
C ALA A 194 -7.96 12.30 -6.84
N VAL A 195 -7.41 12.41 -5.65
CA VAL A 195 -6.11 11.88 -5.29
C VAL A 195 -6.24 10.95 -4.09
N GLY A 196 -5.72 9.72 -4.24
CA GLY A 196 -5.55 8.75 -3.16
C GLY A 196 -4.08 8.39 -2.99
N ALA A 197 -3.48 8.76 -1.85
CA ALA A 197 -2.04 8.58 -1.61
C ALA A 197 -1.72 8.48 -0.11
N GLY A 198 -0.46 8.24 0.24
CA GLY A 198 0.01 8.29 1.63
C GLY A 198 -0.60 7.23 2.54
N PHE A 199 -0.76 5.99 2.06
CA PHE A 199 -1.45 4.93 2.82
C PHE A 199 -0.61 4.27 3.93
N SER A 200 0.61 4.72 4.17
CA SER A 200 1.47 4.43 5.33
C SER A 200 1.52 2.95 5.73
N GLY A 201 1.53 2.04 4.73
CA GLY A 201 1.63 0.60 4.93
C GLY A 201 0.37 -0.11 5.46
N HIS A 202 -0.72 0.60 5.74
CA HIS A 202 -1.94 -0.02 6.30
C HIS A 202 -3.23 0.24 5.51
N GLY A 203 -3.14 0.76 4.29
CA GLY A 203 -4.28 1.15 3.45
C GLY A 203 -5.06 0.00 2.81
N PHE A 204 -4.46 -1.19 2.60
CA PHE A 204 -5.08 -2.26 1.80
C PHE A 204 -6.47 -2.69 2.30
N LYS A 205 -6.64 -2.81 3.62
CA LYS A 205 -7.93 -3.18 4.23
C LYS A 205 -9.07 -2.19 3.94
N PHE A 206 -8.72 -0.94 3.60
CA PHE A 206 -9.67 0.12 3.25
C PHE A 206 -9.88 0.27 1.74
N GLY A 207 -9.23 -0.54 0.90
CA GLY A 207 -9.26 -0.41 -0.56
C GLY A 207 -10.65 -0.21 -1.17
N PRO A 208 -11.66 -1.04 -0.86
CA PRO A 208 -13.02 -0.84 -1.38
C PRO A 208 -13.68 0.46 -0.92
N LEU A 209 -13.46 0.86 0.35
CA LEU A 209 -13.96 2.14 0.86
C LEU A 209 -13.25 3.32 0.19
N THR A 210 -11.93 3.29 0.12
CA THR A 210 -11.12 4.31 -0.55
C THR A 210 -11.55 4.50 -2.01
N GLY A 211 -11.74 3.39 -2.74
CA GLY A 211 -12.21 3.45 -4.12
C GLY A 211 -13.59 4.10 -4.25
N ARG A 212 -14.52 3.82 -3.32
CA ARG A 212 -15.82 4.47 -3.25
C ARG A 212 -15.70 5.96 -2.96
N LEU A 213 -14.92 6.35 -1.94
CA LEU A 213 -14.71 7.75 -1.57
C LEU A 213 -14.16 8.56 -2.75
N LEU A 214 -13.10 8.09 -3.40
CA LEU A 214 -12.50 8.76 -4.55
C LEU A 214 -13.47 8.89 -5.72
N ALA A 215 -14.25 7.84 -6.01
CA ALA A 215 -15.25 7.88 -7.06
C ALA A 215 -16.38 8.88 -6.75
N GLU A 216 -16.90 8.89 -5.53
CA GLU A 216 -17.95 9.83 -5.13
C GLU A 216 -17.43 11.28 -5.11
N LEU A 217 -16.20 11.51 -4.61
CA LEU A 217 -15.56 12.83 -4.62
C LEU A 217 -15.42 13.36 -6.04
N VAL A 218 -14.81 12.60 -6.94
CA VAL A 218 -14.56 13.08 -8.32
C VAL A 218 -15.84 13.25 -9.13
N MET A 219 -16.89 12.51 -8.82
CA MET A 219 -18.18 12.59 -9.51
C MET A 219 -19.09 13.70 -8.96
N ASN A 220 -19.07 13.92 -7.65
CA ASN A 220 -20.10 14.72 -6.96
C ASN A 220 -19.51 15.84 -6.09
N GLY A 221 -18.18 15.93 -5.92
CA GLY A 221 -17.50 16.88 -5.04
C GLY A 221 -17.60 16.55 -3.55
N LYS A 222 -18.36 15.51 -3.19
CA LYS A 222 -18.60 15.05 -1.82
C LYS A 222 -18.91 13.55 -1.81
N THR A 223 -18.83 12.93 -0.64
CA THR A 223 -19.20 11.51 -0.47
C THR A 223 -20.52 11.34 0.26
N THR A 224 -21.06 10.13 0.22
CA THR A 224 -22.26 9.73 0.99
C THR A 224 -21.88 9.12 2.35
N VAL A 225 -20.58 8.99 2.65
CA VAL A 225 -20.06 8.48 3.92
C VAL A 225 -19.94 9.64 4.90
N ALA A 226 -20.92 9.76 5.78
CA ALA A 226 -21.05 10.91 6.71
C ALA A 226 -19.84 11.04 7.65
N GLU A 227 -19.31 9.92 8.12
CA GLU A 227 -18.13 9.89 8.99
C GLU A 227 -16.89 10.45 8.29
N PHE A 228 -16.71 10.14 7.00
CA PHE A 228 -15.61 10.69 6.22
C PHE A 228 -15.80 12.20 6.00
N GLU A 229 -17.00 12.66 5.62
CA GLU A 229 -17.28 14.09 5.41
C GLU A 229 -17.04 14.91 6.69
N ALA A 230 -17.38 14.36 7.85
CA ALA A 230 -17.13 15.02 9.14
C ALA A 230 -15.64 15.18 9.48
N MET A 231 -14.79 14.33 8.89
CA MET A 231 -13.35 14.29 9.15
C MET A 231 -12.51 14.60 7.89
N ARG A 232 -13.12 15.11 6.83
CA ARG A 232 -12.48 15.26 5.52
C ARG A 232 -11.18 16.06 5.57
N ASN A 233 -11.08 17.05 6.46
CA ASN A 233 -9.88 17.84 6.66
C ASN A 233 -8.66 17.03 7.12
N VAL A 234 -8.86 15.89 7.78
CA VAL A 234 -7.76 14.97 8.18
C VAL A 234 -7.14 14.32 6.95
N PHE A 235 -7.93 14.08 5.92
CA PHE A 235 -7.54 13.41 4.68
C PHE A 235 -7.20 14.38 3.55
N ALA A 236 -7.14 15.68 3.84
CA ALA A 236 -6.90 16.70 2.84
C ALA A 236 -5.51 16.59 2.20
N LEU A 237 -5.46 16.99 0.93
CA LEU A 237 -4.22 17.03 0.15
C LEU A 237 -3.25 18.14 0.65
N GLY A 238 -3.75 19.16 1.32
CA GLY A 238 -2.98 20.29 1.86
C GLY A 238 -3.02 21.52 0.98
#